data_fc84c4be66c63ab3187b978185dbbca7
#
_entry.id   fc84c4be66c63ab3187b978185dbbca7
#
_cell.length_a   1.000
_cell.length_b   1.000
_cell.length_c   1.000
_cell.angle_alpha   90.00
_cell.angle_beta   90.00
_cell.angle_gamma   90.00
#
_symmetry.space_group_name_H-M   'P 1'
#
loop_
_entity.id
_entity.type
_entity.pdbx_description
1 polymer ?
#
loop_
_entity_poly.entity_id
_entity_poly.type
_entity_poly.pdbx_seq_one_letter_code
_entity_poly.pdbx_strand_id
1 'polypeptide(L)'
;MQTRFLLCLTSILFLGCVVIPSSVPADPNATPVVSEDFSKTSKVPQSFLVLNGEVTLAATNRNRFLALPAKPLATHGVMFGPAMRDGLRVAARFRGEQKGRQSPAFGVGLNGISGYRLRVNPARRKLELLRNEVRVHEADYQWVPGQWTHMMLQVRELPGLQWAIEAKVWNETQHIPAAWTLTWKDAEAPLAGRPSAWGTPYSGTPISLDDLQVWRID
;
A
#
# COMPACT_ATOMS: atom_id res chain seq x y z
N MET A 1 48.05 7.01 55.05
CA MET A 1 47.85 6.17 53.85
C MET A 1 46.35 6.11 53.61
N GLN A 2 45.82 7.04 52.74
CA GLN A 2 44.36 7.11 52.44
C GLN A 2 44.19 6.54 51.01
N THR A 3 43.51 5.41 50.94
CA THR A 3 43.13 4.71 49.70
C THR A 3 41.85 5.32 49.16
N ARG A 4 41.92 6.01 48.01
CA ARG A 4 40.74 6.54 47.29
C ARG A 4 40.16 5.43 46.39
N PHE A 5 38.95 4.98 46.65
CA PHE A 5 38.15 4.15 45.74
C PHE A 5 37.54 5.02 44.66
N LEU A 6 37.87 4.73 43.41
CA LEU A 6 37.28 5.35 42.24
C LEU A 6 36.08 4.51 41.81
N LEU A 7 34.87 5.03 42.01
CA LEU A 7 33.62 4.42 41.52
C LEU A 7 33.46 4.77 40.05
N CYS A 8 33.61 3.75 39.18
CA CYS A 8 33.34 3.87 37.74
C CYS A 8 31.82 3.65 37.50
N LEU A 9 31.07 4.73 37.22
CA LEU A 9 29.67 4.66 36.84
C LEU A 9 29.58 4.32 35.37
N THR A 10 29.29 3.06 35.02
CA THR A 10 28.96 2.66 33.63
C THR A 10 27.50 2.98 33.35
N SER A 11 27.24 4.05 32.57
CA SER A 11 25.95 4.36 32.04
C SER A 11 25.60 3.41 30.88
N ILE A 12 24.70 2.49 31.13
CA ILE A 12 24.11 1.63 30.09
C ILE A 12 23.07 2.45 29.32
N LEU A 13 23.37 2.85 28.11
CA LEU A 13 22.39 3.43 27.18
C LEU A 13 21.47 2.30 26.70
N PHE A 14 20.25 2.25 27.19
CA PHE A 14 19.19 1.46 26.59
C PHE A 14 18.75 2.14 25.28
N LEU A 15 19.22 1.63 24.14
CA LEU A 15 18.63 1.95 22.83
C LEU A 15 17.27 1.26 22.76
N GLY A 16 16.22 1.99 23.11
CA GLY A 16 14.85 1.52 22.93
C GLY A 16 14.58 1.39 21.43
N CYS A 17 14.41 0.17 20.95
CA CYS A 17 13.91 -0.11 19.60
C CYS A 17 12.46 0.37 19.53
N VAL A 18 12.22 1.52 18.90
CA VAL A 18 10.84 2.00 18.63
C VAL A 18 10.27 1.08 17.55
N VAL A 19 9.42 0.16 17.95
CA VAL A 19 8.61 -0.65 17.02
C VAL A 19 7.52 0.26 16.46
N ILE A 20 7.69 0.72 15.23
CA ILE A 20 6.63 1.44 14.51
C ILE A 20 5.57 0.40 14.13
N PRO A 21 4.31 0.52 14.57
CA PRO A 21 3.28 -0.44 14.19
C PRO A 21 3.09 -0.41 12.67
N SER A 22 3.19 -1.58 12.03
CA SER A 22 3.01 -1.75 10.59
C SER A 22 1.55 -1.65 10.13
N SER A 23 0.60 -1.66 11.08
CA SER A 23 -0.83 -1.60 10.78
C SER A 23 -1.32 -0.15 10.68
N VAL A 24 -2.23 0.08 9.73
CA VAL A 24 -2.99 1.34 9.67
C VAL A 24 -3.77 1.51 10.98
N PRO A 25 -3.67 2.66 11.66
CA PRO A 25 -4.43 2.91 12.89
C PRO A 25 -5.92 2.71 12.68
N ALA A 26 -6.61 2.17 13.68
CA ALA A 26 -8.06 2.04 13.66
C ALA A 26 -8.70 3.43 13.54
N ASP A 27 -9.49 3.64 12.51
CA ASP A 27 -10.36 4.80 12.36
C ASP A 27 -11.70 4.44 12.98
N PRO A 28 -12.19 5.17 14.00
CA PRO A 28 -13.44 4.85 14.67
C PRO A 28 -14.66 4.88 13.73
N ASN A 29 -14.55 5.58 12.61
CA ASN A 29 -15.62 5.69 11.59
C ASN A 29 -15.44 4.68 10.45
N ALA A 30 -14.54 3.71 10.58
CA ALA A 30 -14.27 2.73 9.54
C ALA A 30 -14.49 1.31 10.05
N THR A 31 -15.39 0.57 9.38
CA THR A 31 -15.64 -0.85 9.70
C THR A 31 -14.77 -1.74 8.82
N PRO A 32 -13.89 -2.59 9.39
CA PRO A 32 -13.05 -3.49 8.60
C PRO A 32 -13.91 -4.54 7.91
N VAL A 33 -13.64 -4.76 6.62
CA VAL A 33 -14.34 -5.74 5.76
C VAL A 33 -13.39 -6.84 5.31
N VAL A 34 -12.12 -6.49 5.07
CA VAL A 34 -11.03 -7.42 4.74
C VAL A 34 -9.81 -7.04 5.54
N SER A 35 -9.13 -8.05 6.07
CA SER A 35 -7.79 -7.91 6.67
C SER A 35 -7.02 -9.19 6.39
N GLU A 36 -5.99 -9.13 5.56
CA GLU A 36 -5.17 -10.27 5.18
C GLU A 36 -3.69 -9.89 5.21
N ASP A 37 -2.96 -10.47 6.15
CA ASP A 37 -1.51 -10.33 6.36
C ASP A 37 -0.73 -11.58 5.95
N PHE A 38 -1.41 -12.57 5.38
CA PHE A 38 -0.88 -13.86 4.92
C PHE A 38 -0.15 -14.71 5.99
N SER A 39 -0.09 -14.26 7.24
CA SER A 39 0.67 -14.96 8.31
C SER A 39 0.14 -16.38 8.56
N LYS A 40 -1.16 -16.58 8.42
CA LYS A 40 -1.88 -17.86 8.64
C LYS A 40 -2.29 -18.56 7.35
N THR A 41 -2.02 -17.96 6.19
CA THR A 41 -2.51 -18.40 4.90
C THR A 41 -1.46 -19.28 4.22
N SER A 42 -1.84 -20.46 3.73
CA SER A 42 -0.96 -21.39 3.02
C SER A 42 -1.08 -21.32 1.49
N LYS A 43 -2.12 -20.68 0.99
CA LYS A 43 -2.44 -20.51 -0.45
C LYS A 43 -2.99 -19.10 -0.66
N VAL A 44 -2.93 -18.61 -1.90
CA VAL A 44 -3.66 -17.38 -2.28
C VAL A 44 -5.13 -17.57 -1.96
N PRO A 45 -5.79 -16.67 -1.21
CA PRO A 45 -7.19 -16.83 -0.82
C PRO A 45 -8.10 -17.02 -2.03
N GLN A 46 -9.00 -17.98 -1.97
CA GLN A 46 -9.93 -18.28 -3.08
C GLN A 46 -10.89 -17.12 -3.41
N SER A 47 -11.12 -16.24 -2.43
CA SER A 47 -11.91 -15.02 -2.62
C SER A 47 -11.22 -13.96 -3.47
N PHE A 48 -9.90 -14.11 -3.70
CA PHE A 48 -9.13 -13.20 -4.53
C PHE A 48 -9.24 -13.58 -6.00
N LEU A 49 -9.50 -12.57 -6.83
CA LEU A 49 -9.43 -12.71 -8.28
C LEU A 49 -8.05 -12.26 -8.74
N VAL A 50 -7.23 -13.19 -9.20
CA VAL A 50 -5.92 -12.88 -9.78
C VAL A 50 -6.13 -12.34 -11.20
N LEU A 51 -5.54 -11.20 -11.48
CA LEU A 51 -5.59 -10.52 -12.77
C LEU A 51 -4.20 -10.56 -13.40
N ASN A 52 -4.08 -11.31 -14.46
CA ASN A 52 -2.85 -11.46 -15.23
C ASN A 52 -1.68 -12.07 -14.42
N GLY A 53 -1.05 -13.08 -14.98
CA GLY A 53 0.09 -13.77 -14.38
C GLY A 53 -0.26 -14.69 -13.21
N GLU A 54 0.75 -15.34 -12.69
CA GLU A 54 0.66 -16.23 -11.54
C GLU A 54 1.15 -15.50 -10.28
N VAL A 55 0.22 -15.19 -9.37
CA VAL A 55 0.53 -14.63 -8.06
C VAL A 55 0.75 -15.77 -7.08
N THR A 56 1.87 -15.74 -6.36
CA THR A 56 2.27 -16.80 -5.43
C THR A 56 2.43 -16.26 -4.02
N LEU A 57 2.34 -17.15 -3.02
CA LEU A 57 2.77 -16.83 -1.66
C LEU A 57 4.26 -17.06 -1.55
N ALA A 58 4.96 -16.04 -1.08
CA ALA A 58 6.36 -16.09 -0.71
C ALA A 58 6.53 -15.85 0.79
N ALA A 59 7.67 -16.26 1.33
CA ALA A 59 7.96 -16.07 2.74
C ALA A 59 9.41 -15.64 2.95
N THR A 60 9.63 -14.84 3.97
CA THR A 60 10.93 -14.64 4.64
C THR A 60 10.86 -15.28 6.02
N ASN A 61 11.96 -15.28 6.78
CA ASN A 61 11.97 -15.85 8.13
C ASN A 61 10.95 -15.23 9.10
N ARG A 62 10.40 -14.07 8.79
CA ARG A 62 9.53 -13.30 9.69
C ARG A 62 8.20 -12.85 9.07
N ASN A 63 8.01 -13.03 7.77
CA ASN A 63 6.83 -12.50 7.08
C ASN A 63 6.44 -13.35 5.88
N ARG A 64 5.13 -13.47 5.62
CA ARG A 64 4.56 -14.02 4.38
C ARG A 64 3.87 -12.91 3.62
N PHE A 65 3.91 -12.98 2.31
CA PHE A 65 3.34 -11.96 1.43
C PHE A 65 3.02 -12.56 0.06
N LEU A 66 2.22 -11.87 -0.73
CA LEU A 66 2.03 -12.19 -2.14
C LEU A 66 3.23 -11.69 -2.94
N ALA A 67 3.71 -12.52 -3.86
CA ALA A 67 4.70 -12.16 -4.86
C ALA A 67 4.02 -12.01 -6.21
N LEU A 68 3.98 -10.79 -6.74
CA LEU A 68 3.62 -10.52 -8.12
C LEU A 68 4.82 -10.89 -9.00
N PRO A 69 4.64 -11.66 -10.09
CA PRO A 69 5.75 -12.24 -10.84
C PRO A 69 6.59 -11.18 -11.56
N ALA A 70 7.88 -11.49 -11.73
CA ALA A 70 8.80 -10.63 -12.47
C ALA A 70 8.55 -10.67 -13.98
N LYS A 71 7.90 -11.73 -14.47
CA LYS A 71 7.62 -11.97 -15.90
C LYS A 71 6.22 -12.59 -16.07
N PRO A 72 5.57 -12.36 -17.23
CA PRO A 72 5.95 -11.44 -18.30
C PRO A 72 5.96 -9.98 -17.82
N LEU A 73 6.57 -9.07 -18.59
CA LEU A 73 6.51 -7.64 -18.33
C LEU A 73 5.09 -7.13 -18.65
N ALA A 74 4.22 -7.24 -17.67
CA ALA A 74 2.83 -6.85 -17.74
C ALA A 74 2.39 -6.29 -16.38
N THR A 75 1.24 -5.67 -16.33
CA THR A 75 0.62 -5.29 -15.05
C THR A 75 -0.08 -6.50 -14.45
N HIS A 76 0.39 -6.95 -13.30
CA HIS A 76 -0.20 -8.00 -12.51
C HIS A 76 -1.04 -7.43 -11.39
N GLY A 77 -2.04 -8.15 -10.90
CA GLY A 77 -2.85 -7.64 -9.80
C GLY A 77 -3.76 -8.69 -9.18
N VAL A 78 -4.32 -8.32 -8.05
CA VAL A 78 -5.36 -9.05 -7.35
C VAL A 78 -6.52 -8.13 -7.03
N MET A 79 -7.74 -8.61 -7.19
CA MET A 79 -8.95 -7.95 -6.70
C MET A 79 -9.48 -8.72 -5.50
N PHE A 80 -9.91 -8.00 -4.48
CA PHE A 80 -10.36 -8.58 -3.20
C PHE A 80 -11.44 -7.69 -2.56
N GLY A 81 -12.12 -8.21 -1.54
CA GLY A 81 -13.19 -7.47 -0.87
C GLY A 81 -14.47 -7.32 -1.69
N PRO A 82 -15.44 -6.53 -1.21
CA PRO A 82 -16.74 -6.33 -1.85
C PRO A 82 -16.66 -5.38 -3.05
N ALA A 83 -17.62 -5.52 -3.97
CA ALA A 83 -17.82 -4.56 -5.05
C ALA A 83 -18.76 -3.46 -4.56
N MET A 84 -18.27 -2.23 -4.47
CA MET A 84 -19.06 -1.05 -4.07
C MET A 84 -18.70 0.14 -4.95
N ARG A 85 -19.59 1.12 -5.00
CA ARG A 85 -19.40 2.37 -5.76
C ARG A 85 -18.55 3.38 -4.97
N ASP A 86 -18.86 3.56 -3.70
CA ASP A 86 -18.25 4.51 -2.78
C ASP A 86 -18.28 3.97 -1.34
N GLY A 87 -17.84 4.76 -0.38
CA GLY A 87 -17.80 4.33 1.01
C GLY A 87 -16.78 3.22 1.28
N LEU A 88 -15.71 3.13 0.47
CA LEU A 88 -14.61 2.19 0.69
C LEU A 88 -13.28 2.90 0.85
N ARG A 89 -12.46 2.32 1.72
CA ARG A 89 -11.03 2.57 1.86
C ARG A 89 -10.28 1.26 1.64
N VAL A 90 -9.24 1.29 0.83
CA VAL A 90 -8.31 0.19 0.64
C VAL A 90 -6.91 0.61 1.08
N ALA A 91 -6.18 -0.30 1.72
CA ALA A 91 -4.76 -0.16 1.96
C ALA A 91 -4.01 -1.45 1.66
N ALA A 92 -2.73 -1.29 1.32
CA ALA A 92 -1.76 -2.37 1.17
C ALA A 92 -0.35 -1.81 1.33
N ARG A 93 0.64 -2.70 1.53
CA ARG A 93 2.05 -2.33 1.42
C ARG A 93 2.73 -3.10 0.31
N PHE A 94 3.68 -2.44 -0.31
CA PHE A 94 4.45 -2.97 -1.44
C PHE A 94 5.95 -2.85 -1.16
N ARG A 95 6.72 -3.83 -1.62
CA ARG A 95 8.17 -3.76 -1.66
C ARG A 95 8.65 -4.23 -3.01
N GLY A 96 9.51 -3.45 -3.62
CA GLY A 96 10.14 -3.77 -4.90
C GLY A 96 11.60 -3.35 -4.90
N GLU A 97 12.36 -3.87 -5.87
CA GLU A 97 13.78 -3.58 -6.02
C GLU A 97 14.00 -2.73 -7.27
N GLN A 98 14.96 -1.84 -7.21
CA GLN A 98 15.47 -1.15 -8.38
C GLN A 98 16.62 -1.95 -8.99
N LYS A 99 16.65 -2.08 -10.32
CA LYS A 99 17.76 -2.69 -11.05
C LYS A 99 18.29 -1.73 -12.10
N GLY A 100 19.48 -1.18 -11.86
CA GLY A 100 20.00 -0.11 -12.68
C GLY A 100 19.09 1.13 -12.66
N ARG A 101 18.58 1.53 -13.83
CA ARG A 101 17.62 2.65 -13.96
C ARG A 101 16.15 2.21 -13.93
N GLN A 102 15.88 0.91 -13.88
CA GLN A 102 14.55 0.36 -13.93
C GLN A 102 13.99 0.18 -12.51
N SER A 103 12.80 0.69 -12.29
CA SER A 103 12.06 0.58 -11.03
C SER A 103 10.66 0.05 -11.30
N PRO A 104 10.07 -0.77 -10.40
CA PRO A 104 8.71 -1.23 -10.56
C PRO A 104 7.73 -0.05 -10.39
N ALA A 105 6.53 -0.18 -10.95
CA ALA A 105 5.39 0.66 -10.58
C ALA A 105 4.37 -0.21 -9.86
N PHE A 106 3.69 0.32 -8.85
CA PHE A 106 2.71 -0.44 -8.07
C PHE A 106 1.68 0.47 -7.42
N GLY A 107 0.59 -0.11 -6.95
CA GLY A 107 -0.43 0.67 -6.30
C GLY A 107 -1.70 -0.09 -5.93
N VAL A 108 -2.63 0.63 -5.31
CA VAL A 108 -3.95 0.16 -4.90
C VAL A 108 -5.04 0.81 -5.77
N GLY A 109 -6.17 0.14 -5.90
CA GLY A 109 -7.30 0.66 -6.65
C GLY A 109 -8.65 0.39 -5.99
N LEU A 110 -9.62 1.20 -6.35
CA LEU A 110 -11.04 1.06 -6.01
C LEU A 110 -11.87 1.10 -7.29
N ASN A 111 -13.09 0.58 -7.21
CA ASN A 111 -14.05 0.57 -8.32
C ASN A 111 -13.66 -0.30 -9.52
N GLY A 112 -12.93 -1.41 -9.26
CA GLY A 112 -12.57 -2.37 -10.30
C GLY A 112 -11.42 -1.92 -11.20
N ILE A 113 -11.39 -2.46 -12.43
CA ILE A 113 -10.29 -2.21 -13.38
C ILE A 113 -10.33 -0.80 -13.93
N SER A 114 -11.52 -0.31 -14.28
CA SER A 114 -11.74 1.02 -14.88
C SER A 114 -11.95 2.13 -13.83
N GLY A 115 -11.83 1.79 -12.53
CA GLY A 115 -12.00 2.73 -11.44
C GLY A 115 -10.77 3.60 -11.19
N TYR A 116 -10.63 3.98 -9.93
CA TYR A 116 -9.48 4.75 -9.47
C TYR A 116 -8.32 3.85 -9.11
N ARG A 117 -7.13 4.25 -9.51
CA ARG A 117 -5.87 3.62 -9.13
C ARG A 117 -4.89 4.66 -8.63
N LEU A 118 -4.42 4.47 -7.40
CA LEU A 118 -3.28 5.19 -6.86
C LEU A 118 -2.03 4.43 -7.23
N ARG A 119 -1.10 5.04 -7.97
CA ARG A 119 0.11 4.41 -8.46
C ARG A 119 1.36 5.17 -8.01
N VAL A 120 2.32 4.47 -7.39
CA VAL A 120 3.70 4.95 -7.27
C VAL A 120 4.41 4.70 -8.58
N ASN A 121 4.96 5.76 -9.17
CA ASN A 121 5.73 5.74 -10.42
C ASN A 121 7.14 6.30 -10.16
N PRO A 122 8.12 5.46 -9.76
CA PRO A 122 9.44 5.92 -9.38
C PRO A 122 10.22 6.56 -10.55
N ALA A 123 10.01 6.07 -11.77
CA ALA A 123 10.68 6.63 -12.96
C ALA A 123 10.34 8.10 -13.20
N ARG A 124 9.14 8.53 -12.78
CA ARG A 124 8.69 9.92 -12.84
C ARG A 124 8.84 10.67 -11.51
N ARG A 125 9.18 9.96 -10.42
CA ARG A 125 9.16 10.49 -9.04
C ARG A 125 7.80 11.05 -8.66
N LYS A 126 6.72 10.32 -9.01
CA LYS A 126 5.35 10.76 -8.82
C LYS A 126 4.51 9.70 -8.12
N LEU A 127 3.57 10.18 -7.32
CA LEU A 127 2.36 9.50 -6.94
C LEU A 127 1.29 9.95 -7.92
N GLU A 128 0.67 9.02 -8.63
CA GLU A 128 -0.30 9.31 -9.69
C GLU A 128 -1.66 8.76 -9.33
N LEU A 129 -2.71 9.55 -9.49
CA LEU A 129 -4.09 9.08 -9.49
C LEU A 129 -4.56 8.90 -10.92
N LEU A 130 -4.99 7.68 -11.24
CA LEU A 130 -5.58 7.33 -12.52
C LEU A 130 -7.07 7.04 -12.34
N ARG A 131 -7.87 7.41 -13.33
CA ARG A 131 -9.23 6.95 -13.53
C ARG A 131 -9.34 6.36 -14.92
N ASN A 132 -9.81 5.13 -15.04
CA ASN A 132 -9.87 4.40 -16.32
C ASN A 132 -8.54 4.46 -17.09
N GLU A 133 -7.42 4.16 -16.39
CA GLU A 133 -6.03 4.22 -16.88
C GLU A 133 -5.55 5.61 -17.32
N VAL A 134 -6.40 6.64 -17.28
CA VAL A 134 -6.01 8.02 -17.58
C VAL A 134 -5.58 8.71 -16.28
N ARG A 135 -4.41 9.34 -16.29
CA ARG A 135 -3.94 10.12 -15.14
C ARG A 135 -4.76 11.41 -14.99
N VAL A 136 -5.43 11.54 -13.85
CA VAL A 136 -6.29 12.69 -13.52
C VAL A 136 -5.64 13.65 -12.52
N HIS A 137 -4.72 13.14 -11.69
CA HIS A 137 -3.99 13.96 -10.72
C HIS A 137 -2.64 13.36 -10.36
N GLU A 138 -1.69 14.15 -9.85
CA GLU A 138 -0.39 13.67 -9.39
C GLU A 138 0.19 14.55 -8.29
N ALA A 139 1.08 13.97 -7.48
CA ALA A 139 1.90 14.65 -6.48
C ALA A 139 3.34 14.15 -6.56
N ASP A 140 4.29 14.94 -6.04
CA ASP A 140 5.67 14.50 -5.92
C ASP A 140 5.80 13.39 -4.88
N TYR A 141 6.55 12.35 -5.22
CA TYR A 141 6.83 11.26 -4.31
C TYR A 141 8.19 10.63 -4.61
N GLN A 142 9.05 10.58 -3.58
CA GLN A 142 10.34 9.93 -3.65
C GLN A 142 10.24 8.52 -3.07
N TRP A 143 10.16 7.52 -3.95
CA TRP A 143 10.16 6.12 -3.56
C TRP A 143 11.56 5.66 -3.12
N VAL A 144 11.62 4.73 -2.15
CA VAL A 144 12.85 4.12 -1.65
C VAL A 144 12.86 2.63 -1.99
N PRO A 145 13.79 2.17 -2.85
CA PRO A 145 13.90 0.76 -3.20
C PRO A 145 14.17 -0.13 -1.99
N GLY A 146 13.65 -1.36 -2.00
CA GLY A 146 13.85 -2.36 -0.95
C GLY A 146 13.08 -2.13 0.35
N GLN A 147 12.47 -0.97 0.55
CA GLN A 147 11.62 -0.67 1.70
C GLN A 147 10.14 -0.93 1.41
N TRP A 148 9.39 -1.28 2.46
CA TRP A 148 7.94 -1.36 2.36
C TRP A 148 7.34 0.05 2.23
N THR A 149 6.52 0.21 1.20
CA THR A 149 5.75 1.40 0.94
C THR A 149 4.28 1.12 1.24
N HIS A 150 3.73 1.80 2.20
CA HIS A 150 2.32 1.74 2.54
C HIS A 150 1.52 2.68 1.66
N MET A 151 0.39 2.23 1.18
CA MET A 151 -0.52 3.00 0.34
C MET A 151 -1.94 2.85 0.84
N MET A 152 -2.68 3.94 0.81
CA MET A 152 -4.09 4.01 1.18
C MET A 152 -4.84 4.86 0.16
N LEU A 153 -6.00 4.40 -0.26
CA LEU A 153 -6.91 5.10 -1.17
C LEU A 153 -8.32 4.99 -0.62
N GLN A 154 -9.07 6.08 -0.61
CA GLN A 154 -10.51 6.05 -0.32
C GLN A 154 -11.31 6.84 -1.33
N VAL A 155 -12.56 6.41 -1.50
CA VAL A 155 -13.57 7.07 -2.34
C VAL A 155 -14.83 7.22 -1.51
N ARG A 156 -15.30 8.44 -1.35
CA ARG A 156 -16.52 8.75 -0.62
C ARG A 156 -17.37 9.79 -1.36
N GLU A 157 -18.67 9.66 -1.25
CA GLU A 157 -19.62 10.64 -1.77
C GLU A 157 -19.57 11.92 -0.93
N LEU A 158 -19.65 13.06 -1.58
CA LEU A 158 -19.79 14.38 -0.97
C LEU A 158 -21.20 14.92 -1.24
N PRO A 159 -21.68 15.90 -0.45
CA PRO A 159 -22.91 16.60 -0.80
C PRO A 159 -22.86 17.18 -2.23
N GLY A 160 -23.96 17.11 -2.95
CA GLY A 160 -24.08 17.64 -4.32
C GLY A 160 -23.60 16.70 -5.41
N LEU A 161 -23.64 15.38 -5.16
CA LEU A 161 -23.28 14.34 -6.14
C LEU A 161 -21.85 14.52 -6.69
N GLN A 162 -20.91 14.73 -5.79
CA GLN A 162 -19.48 14.75 -6.06
C GLN A 162 -18.80 13.63 -5.27
N TRP A 163 -17.64 13.17 -5.72
CA TRP A 163 -16.85 12.14 -5.05
C TRP A 163 -15.49 12.69 -4.67
N ALA A 164 -15.10 12.51 -3.41
CA ALA A 164 -13.76 12.76 -2.94
C ALA A 164 -12.94 11.49 -3.10
N ILE A 165 -11.79 11.62 -3.75
CA ILE A 165 -10.77 10.61 -3.88
C ILE A 165 -9.55 11.11 -3.11
N GLU A 166 -9.19 10.38 -2.05
CA GLU A 166 -8.18 10.81 -1.09
C GLU A 166 -7.17 9.69 -0.89
N ALA A 167 -5.89 10.03 -0.89
CA ALA A 167 -4.82 9.04 -0.84
C ALA A 167 -3.70 9.44 0.11
N LYS A 168 -3.08 8.42 0.73
CA LYS A 168 -1.86 8.55 1.53
C LYS A 168 -0.82 7.55 1.04
N VAL A 169 0.44 7.95 1.11
CA VAL A 169 1.59 7.08 0.87
C VAL A 169 2.69 7.40 1.88
N TRP A 170 3.32 6.37 2.45
CA TRP A 170 4.44 6.51 3.39
C TRP A 170 5.31 5.25 3.36
N ASN A 171 6.56 5.35 3.73
CA ASN A 171 7.44 4.19 3.87
C ASN A 171 7.41 3.62 5.30
N GLU A 172 7.93 2.41 5.48
CA GLU A 172 7.92 1.68 6.76
C GLU A 172 8.66 2.39 7.90
N THR A 173 9.52 3.36 7.60
CA THR A 173 10.26 4.14 8.59
C THR A 173 9.53 5.43 8.99
N GLN A 174 8.39 5.70 8.41
CA GLN A 174 7.58 6.89 8.63
C GLN A 174 6.28 6.53 9.36
N HIS A 175 5.76 7.49 10.12
CA HIS A 175 4.38 7.42 10.59
C HIS A 175 3.40 7.70 9.45
N ILE A 176 2.18 7.19 9.59
CA ILE A 176 1.09 7.52 8.67
C ILE A 176 0.91 9.04 8.63
N PRO A 177 0.89 9.68 7.45
CA PRO A 177 0.68 11.12 7.35
C PRO A 177 -0.68 11.53 7.93
N ALA A 178 -0.71 12.60 8.73
CA ALA A 178 -1.97 13.15 9.25
C ALA A 178 -2.85 13.67 8.09
N ALA A 179 -2.27 14.45 7.18
CA ALA A 179 -2.95 14.95 5.99
C ALA A 179 -2.96 13.93 4.85
N TRP A 180 -3.92 14.07 3.93
CA TRP A 180 -3.93 13.34 2.67
C TRP A 180 -2.77 13.82 1.79
N THR A 181 -2.02 12.87 1.22
CA THR A 181 -0.91 13.17 0.29
C THR A 181 -1.45 13.69 -1.04
N LEU A 182 -2.62 13.22 -1.41
CA LEU A 182 -3.31 13.59 -2.65
C LEU A 182 -4.81 13.62 -2.38
N THR A 183 -5.48 14.67 -2.88
CA THR A 183 -6.94 14.81 -2.84
C THR A 183 -7.42 15.29 -4.20
N TRP A 184 -8.44 14.62 -4.73
CA TRP A 184 -9.08 14.99 -5.99
C TRP A 184 -10.59 14.86 -5.87
N LYS A 185 -11.33 15.69 -6.60
CA LYS A 185 -12.81 15.65 -6.67
C LYS A 185 -13.25 15.25 -8.05
N ASP A 186 -14.21 14.35 -8.13
CA ASP A 186 -14.83 13.92 -9.36
C ASP A 186 -16.32 14.28 -9.35
N ALA A 187 -16.82 14.82 -10.47
CA ALA A 187 -18.22 15.09 -10.69
C ALA A 187 -19.01 13.89 -11.23
N GLU A 188 -18.29 12.89 -11.77
CA GLU A 188 -18.91 11.67 -12.27
C GLU A 188 -18.88 10.57 -11.24
N ALA A 189 -20.03 9.94 -11.01
CA ALA A 189 -20.13 8.77 -10.13
C ALA A 189 -19.20 7.64 -10.60
N PRO A 190 -18.38 7.05 -9.71
CA PRO A 190 -17.66 5.84 -10.05
C PRO A 190 -18.63 4.67 -10.26
N LEU A 191 -18.23 3.70 -11.05
CA LEU A 191 -18.93 2.43 -11.14
C LEU A 191 -18.67 1.58 -9.88
N ALA A 192 -19.59 0.70 -9.55
CA ALA A 192 -19.34 -0.27 -8.50
C ALA A 192 -18.24 -1.27 -8.95
N GLY A 193 -17.30 -1.54 -8.07
CA GLY A 193 -16.23 -2.47 -8.35
C GLY A 193 -15.44 -2.86 -7.10
N ARG A 194 -14.65 -3.93 -7.21
CA ARG A 194 -13.87 -4.46 -6.09
C ARG A 194 -12.59 -3.63 -5.89
N PRO A 195 -12.10 -3.53 -4.64
CA PRO A 195 -10.74 -3.08 -4.35
C PRO A 195 -9.70 -3.96 -5.04
N SER A 196 -8.53 -3.40 -5.30
CA SER A 196 -7.46 -4.09 -6.01
C SER A 196 -6.08 -3.61 -5.57
N ALA A 197 -5.07 -4.45 -5.82
CA ALA A 197 -3.65 -4.12 -5.67
C ALA A 197 -2.91 -4.56 -6.94
N TRP A 198 -1.99 -3.71 -7.43
CA TRP A 198 -1.37 -3.84 -8.74
C TRP A 198 0.13 -3.63 -8.69
N GLY A 199 0.84 -4.29 -9.61
CA GLY A 199 2.26 -4.08 -9.81
C GLY A 199 2.70 -4.37 -11.23
N THR A 200 3.61 -3.52 -11.76
CA THR A 200 4.27 -3.72 -13.04
C THR A 200 5.77 -3.84 -12.80
N PRO A 201 6.39 -5.00 -13.03
CA PRO A 201 7.76 -5.32 -12.63
C PRO A 201 8.79 -4.81 -13.65
N TYR A 202 8.82 -3.52 -13.92
CA TYR A 202 9.77 -2.92 -14.88
C TYR A 202 11.24 -3.16 -14.53
N SER A 203 11.55 -3.40 -13.26
CA SER A 203 12.90 -3.79 -12.81
C SER A 203 13.27 -5.23 -13.15
N GLY A 204 12.32 -6.04 -13.62
CA GLY A 204 12.54 -7.47 -13.86
C GLY A 204 12.69 -8.30 -12.58
N THR A 205 12.24 -7.75 -11.43
CA THR A 205 12.21 -8.42 -10.11
C THR A 205 10.77 -8.53 -9.63
N PRO A 206 10.42 -9.55 -8.82
CA PRO A 206 9.09 -9.66 -8.24
C PRO A 206 8.76 -8.45 -7.36
N ILE A 207 7.46 -8.13 -7.25
CA ILE A 207 6.96 -7.12 -6.32
C ILE A 207 6.28 -7.84 -5.17
N SER A 208 6.71 -7.58 -3.94
CA SER A 208 6.04 -8.09 -2.74
C SER A 208 4.84 -7.22 -2.40
N LEU A 209 3.73 -7.85 -2.04
CA LEU A 209 2.45 -7.23 -1.70
C LEU A 209 1.92 -7.85 -0.40
N ASP A 210 1.55 -7.02 0.57
CA ASP A 210 1.18 -7.49 1.90
C ASP A 210 0.21 -6.52 2.61
N ASP A 211 -0.31 -6.93 3.79
CA ASP A 211 -1.23 -6.15 4.63
C ASP A 211 -2.42 -5.58 3.84
N LEU A 212 -3.12 -6.46 3.12
CA LEU A 212 -4.31 -6.06 2.36
C LEU A 212 -5.48 -5.79 3.28
N GLN A 213 -5.95 -4.59 3.29
CA GLN A 213 -7.03 -4.14 4.16
C GLN A 213 -8.10 -3.37 3.37
N VAL A 214 -9.35 -3.61 3.72
CA VAL A 214 -10.50 -2.86 3.19
C VAL A 214 -11.42 -2.49 4.35
N TRP A 215 -11.88 -1.26 4.36
CA TRP A 215 -12.87 -0.75 5.31
C TRP A 215 -14.04 -0.13 4.58
N ARG A 216 -15.22 -0.25 5.19
CA ARG A 216 -16.32 0.67 4.93
C ARG A 216 -16.07 1.95 5.71
N ILE A 217 -16.33 3.07 5.07
CA ILE A 217 -16.24 4.42 5.62
C ILE A 217 -17.55 5.14 5.34
N ASP A 218 -18.00 5.93 6.31
CA ASP A 218 -19.20 6.78 6.21
C ASP A 218 -18.88 8.12 5.52
#